data_0aeb96574136647888ce4f9ffe565c49
#
_entry.id   0aeb96574136647888ce4f9ffe565c49
#
_cell.length_a   1.000
_cell.length_b   1.000
_cell.length_c   1.000
_cell.angle_alpha   90.00
_cell.angle_beta   90.00
_cell.angle_gamma   90.00
#
_symmetry.space_group_name_H-M   'P 1'
#
loop_
_entity.id
_entity.type
_entity.pdbx_description
1 polymer ?
#
loop_
_entity_poly.entity_id
_entity_poly.type
_entity_poly.pdbx_seq_one_letter_code
_entity_poly.pdbx_strand_id
1 'polypeptide(L)'
;QDPTAAHYMFQDDPFLMPRNTANSRLLSLAKESGRNAAKYIIKEFPQYFDKITAEPNIPCLMPEIITPQIEGVSEAALKERIHLRKVKASVDLFDQLLQAGTPVSLETANSLLDLLCFYGDAQEEQDEQKRDLEEPEENNAEQRSPKRPFQKSLNSSRFIWREDCNAERIFKIMPERNAHSYCTMIRGMVKHGASAKAYDMYVELLNERHKADVHTFNALITAVPYLKEKFIERWDLVKEFLIHMAQQEVQPNVLTFNAVLKTLRRCGGVGRGVSLSVIKEMKALDIEPSLATYEHLLSIFYRAVELYPSTIIIEVLEEVEKRNFTPQDPDDARFFVTAMQVCCDLKDIKLAYRLNKAMEKGDNWKFLDMDRLNAYWSKFFSLLCMMEQIDVVMKWYKEMTPSLFYPSPRNLLDLLQALDAANHLEVIPSVWKADIKQLGFNRRQDLMEELLSLMSREQHPKETQLAFAQCAEDIKASHEQSGREQAPLEWSGSALGHVVVLFSRAGRTQDAWTMLEHFQQINRIPSDQVMDEFLTCAKQTNCPDEAIELVKLAASFGLPSTPKLKSRAEQEFELSEEQK
;
A
#
# COMPACT_ATOMS: atom_id res chain seq x y z
N GLN A 1 -21.57 -4.47 3.39
CA GLN A 1 -20.73 -4.28 4.59
C GLN A 1 -21.57 -4.70 5.79
N ASP A 2 -21.03 -5.58 6.63
CA ASP A 2 -21.68 -5.93 7.88
C ASP A 2 -21.71 -4.68 8.79
N PRO A 3 -22.89 -4.12 9.12
CA PRO A 3 -22.98 -2.94 9.97
C PRO A 3 -22.58 -3.24 11.43
N THR A 4 -22.47 -4.53 11.80
CA THR A 4 -22.04 -4.98 13.14
C THR A 4 -20.55 -5.31 13.20
N ALA A 5 -19.83 -5.29 12.08
CA ALA A 5 -18.38 -5.43 12.07
C ALA A 5 -17.77 -4.26 12.84
N ALA A 6 -17.46 -4.48 14.11
CA ALA A 6 -16.68 -3.55 14.88
C ALA A 6 -15.32 -3.42 14.17
N HIS A 7 -15.06 -2.27 13.58
CA HIS A 7 -13.73 -1.92 13.15
C HIS A 7 -12.87 -1.79 14.40
N TYR A 8 -12.23 -2.88 14.79
CA TYR A 8 -11.17 -2.84 15.77
C TYR A 8 -10.04 -2.03 15.18
N MET A 9 -9.98 -0.80 15.57
CA MET A 9 -8.86 0.07 15.30
C MET A 9 -7.76 -0.32 16.25
N PHE A 10 -6.87 -1.22 15.83
CA PHE A 10 -5.59 -1.46 16.50
C PHE A 10 -4.73 -0.19 16.61
N GLN A 11 -5.19 0.89 16.04
CA GLN A 11 -4.60 2.22 16.06
C GLN A 11 -4.58 2.84 17.45
N ASP A 12 -5.50 2.45 18.31
CA ASP A 12 -5.61 2.98 19.66
C ASP A 12 -4.62 2.33 20.64
N ASP A 13 -4.01 1.22 20.26
CA ASP A 13 -3.02 0.54 21.09
C ASP A 13 -1.66 0.43 20.38
N PRO A 14 -0.72 1.34 20.69
CA PRO A 14 0.61 1.34 20.09
C PRO A 14 1.43 0.10 20.46
N PHE A 15 1.05 -0.67 21.49
CA PHE A 15 1.73 -1.92 21.85
C PHE A 15 1.34 -3.08 20.94
N LEU A 16 0.16 -3.05 20.35
CA LEU A 16 -0.31 -4.07 19.40
C LEU A 16 0.18 -3.82 17.97
N MET A 17 0.77 -2.66 17.69
CA MET A 17 1.30 -2.33 16.37
C MET A 17 2.76 -2.78 16.23
N PRO A 18 3.09 -3.56 15.18
CA PRO A 18 4.46 -3.95 14.94
C PRO A 18 5.30 -2.74 14.48
N ARG A 19 6.37 -2.43 15.23
CA ARG A 19 7.30 -1.32 14.92
C ARG A 19 8.41 -1.70 13.95
N ASN A 20 8.62 -2.99 13.76
CA ASN A 20 9.63 -3.53 12.85
C ASN A 20 9.24 -4.93 12.37
N THR A 21 10.02 -5.47 11.42
CA THR A 21 9.76 -6.79 10.83
C THR A 21 9.81 -7.92 11.87
N ALA A 22 10.68 -7.81 12.89
CA ALA A 22 10.78 -8.80 13.96
C ALA A 22 9.52 -8.78 14.85
N ASN A 23 9.01 -7.60 15.22
CA ASN A 23 7.77 -7.47 15.97
C ASN A 23 6.57 -7.96 15.16
N SER A 24 6.51 -7.66 13.87
CA SER A 24 5.45 -8.17 12.97
C SER A 24 5.44 -9.69 12.94
N ARG A 25 6.63 -10.31 12.84
CA ARG A 25 6.77 -11.78 12.88
C ARG A 25 6.35 -12.34 14.24
N LEU A 26 6.78 -11.72 15.33
CA LEU A 26 6.43 -12.14 16.69
C LEU A 26 4.92 -12.07 16.94
N LEU A 27 4.26 -10.97 16.55
CA LEU A 27 2.81 -10.82 16.67
C LEU A 27 2.05 -11.81 15.80
N SER A 28 2.55 -12.10 14.59
CA SER A 28 1.98 -13.12 13.72
C SER A 28 2.08 -14.51 14.34
N LEU A 29 3.23 -14.88 14.89
CA LEU A 29 3.42 -16.16 15.60
C LEU A 29 2.56 -16.25 16.87
N ALA A 30 2.44 -15.17 17.63
CA ALA A 30 1.57 -15.11 18.80
C ALA A 30 0.10 -15.30 18.43
N LYS A 31 -0.37 -14.68 17.32
CA LYS A 31 -1.72 -14.85 16.79
C LYS A 31 -1.98 -16.30 16.35
N GLU A 32 -1.02 -16.91 15.69
CA GLU A 32 -1.11 -18.30 15.26
C GLU A 32 -1.13 -19.26 16.45
N SER A 33 -0.24 -19.05 17.42
CA SER A 33 -0.22 -19.81 18.67
C SER A 33 -1.55 -19.69 19.45
N GLY A 34 -2.10 -18.49 19.58
CA GLY A 34 -3.40 -18.25 20.20
C GLY A 34 -4.54 -18.96 19.45
N ARG A 35 -4.52 -18.95 18.12
CA ARG A 35 -5.51 -19.68 17.29
C ARG A 35 -5.40 -21.19 17.52
N ASN A 36 -4.19 -21.72 17.56
CA ASN A 36 -3.97 -23.15 17.75
C ASN A 36 -4.37 -23.58 19.17
N ALA A 37 -4.09 -22.77 20.18
CA ALA A 37 -4.57 -23.00 21.55
C ALA A 37 -6.10 -23.00 21.63
N ALA A 38 -6.77 -22.05 20.98
CA ALA A 38 -8.24 -22.01 20.91
C ALA A 38 -8.81 -23.25 20.20
N LYS A 39 -8.24 -23.65 19.07
CA LYS A 39 -8.62 -24.89 18.36
C LYS A 39 -8.46 -26.13 19.24
N TYR A 40 -7.36 -26.22 19.99
CA TYR A 40 -7.11 -27.31 20.94
C TYR A 40 -8.17 -27.36 22.03
N ILE A 41 -8.45 -26.23 22.69
CA ILE A 41 -9.46 -26.16 23.76
C ILE A 41 -10.85 -26.53 23.24
N ILE A 42 -11.24 -26.05 22.04
CA ILE A 42 -12.52 -26.39 21.42
C ILE A 42 -12.60 -27.89 21.14
N LYS A 43 -11.50 -28.52 20.71
CA LYS A 43 -11.45 -29.96 20.42
C LYS A 43 -11.54 -30.81 21.71
N GLU A 44 -10.85 -30.42 22.78
CA GLU A 44 -10.82 -31.16 24.04
C GLU A 44 -12.10 -30.98 24.86
N PHE A 45 -12.75 -29.82 24.74
CA PHE A 45 -13.93 -29.45 25.55
C PHE A 45 -15.10 -28.98 24.69
N PRO A 46 -15.59 -29.77 23.72
CA PRO A 46 -16.61 -29.34 22.78
C PRO A 46 -17.93 -28.95 23.43
N GLN A 47 -18.26 -29.55 24.60
CA GLN A 47 -19.48 -29.29 25.35
C GLN A 47 -19.64 -27.83 25.80
N TYR A 48 -18.53 -27.08 25.99
CA TYR A 48 -18.58 -25.67 26.38
C TYR A 48 -18.73 -24.73 25.19
N PHE A 49 -18.62 -25.25 23.98
CA PHE A 49 -18.72 -24.49 22.74
C PHE A 49 -19.97 -24.87 21.92
N ASP A 50 -20.90 -25.58 22.55
CA ASP A 50 -22.16 -25.92 21.91
C ASP A 50 -23.02 -24.67 21.72
N LYS A 51 -23.37 -24.42 20.47
CA LYS A 51 -24.08 -23.20 20.02
C LYS A 51 -25.51 -23.11 20.54
N ILE A 52 -26.07 -24.23 20.99
CA ILE A 52 -27.48 -24.35 21.40
C ILE A 52 -27.67 -23.92 22.86
N THR A 53 -26.61 -23.90 23.67
CA THR A 53 -26.69 -23.68 25.12
C THR A 53 -26.42 -22.26 25.58
N ALA A 54 -26.17 -21.31 24.65
CA ALA A 54 -25.95 -19.91 25.02
C ALA A 54 -27.26 -19.27 25.53
N GLU A 55 -27.27 -18.82 26.77
CA GLU A 55 -28.37 -18.05 27.39
C GLU A 55 -27.89 -16.67 27.87
N PRO A 56 -28.50 -15.57 27.41
CA PRO A 56 -29.54 -15.52 26.38
C PRO A 56 -29.01 -15.84 24.99
N ASN A 57 -29.80 -16.50 24.20
CA ASN A 57 -29.48 -16.72 22.80
C ASN A 57 -29.66 -15.42 22.01
N ILE A 58 -28.55 -14.74 21.72
CA ILE A 58 -28.52 -13.51 20.93
C ILE A 58 -28.02 -13.89 19.53
N PRO A 59 -28.90 -13.97 18.51
CA PRO A 59 -28.54 -14.51 17.18
C PRO A 59 -27.35 -13.79 16.52
N CYS A 60 -27.19 -12.48 16.71
CA CYS A 60 -26.09 -11.72 16.13
C CYS A 60 -24.72 -11.99 16.78
N LEU A 61 -24.69 -12.59 17.98
CA LEU A 61 -23.47 -12.98 18.68
C LEU A 61 -23.13 -14.47 18.52
N MET A 62 -24.04 -15.23 17.90
CA MET A 62 -23.80 -16.65 17.63
C MET A 62 -22.84 -16.80 16.45
N PRO A 63 -21.97 -17.82 16.47
CA PRO A 63 -21.10 -18.10 15.33
C PRO A 63 -21.94 -18.40 14.08
N GLU A 64 -21.51 -17.86 12.92
CA GLU A 64 -22.17 -18.15 11.65
C GLU A 64 -22.09 -19.64 11.33
N ILE A 65 -23.22 -20.23 10.91
CA ILE A 65 -23.27 -21.60 10.43
C ILE A 65 -22.74 -21.61 8.99
N ILE A 66 -21.52 -22.09 8.82
CA ILE A 66 -20.84 -22.11 7.50
C ILE A 66 -21.09 -23.42 6.75
N THR A 67 -21.50 -24.49 7.46
CA THR A 67 -21.75 -25.80 6.87
C THR A 67 -23.23 -25.94 6.45
N PRO A 68 -23.52 -26.42 5.22
CA PRO A 68 -24.89 -26.70 4.81
C PRO A 68 -25.55 -27.70 5.75
N GLN A 69 -26.78 -27.45 6.15
CA GLN A 69 -27.55 -28.31 7.04
C GLN A 69 -28.58 -29.17 6.29
N ILE A 70 -29.03 -28.68 5.12
CA ILE A 70 -30.03 -29.38 4.31
C ILE A 70 -29.31 -30.38 3.41
N GLU A 71 -29.55 -31.68 3.65
CA GLU A 71 -29.04 -32.77 2.83
C GLU A 71 -29.97 -33.08 1.65
N GLY A 72 -29.39 -33.62 0.57
CA GLY A 72 -30.14 -34.06 -0.63
C GLY A 72 -30.25 -33.01 -1.73
N VAL A 73 -30.86 -33.40 -2.84
CA VAL A 73 -31.01 -32.60 -4.06
C VAL A 73 -32.39 -31.94 -4.03
N SER A 74 -32.44 -30.71 -3.56
CA SER A 74 -33.68 -29.92 -3.48
C SER A 74 -33.42 -28.42 -3.72
N GLU A 75 -34.44 -27.68 -4.12
CA GLU A 75 -34.36 -26.24 -4.28
C GLU A 75 -34.05 -25.54 -2.95
N ALA A 76 -34.57 -26.03 -1.83
CA ALA A 76 -34.29 -25.50 -0.51
C ALA A 76 -32.79 -25.65 -0.15
N ALA A 77 -32.20 -26.81 -0.48
CA ALA A 77 -30.77 -27.03 -0.29
C ALA A 77 -29.93 -26.10 -1.18
N LEU A 78 -30.39 -25.79 -2.39
CA LEU A 78 -29.73 -24.83 -3.28
C LEU A 78 -29.80 -23.41 -2.71
N LYS A 79 -30.95 -22.97 -2.23
CA LYS A 79 -31.14 -21.66 -1.58
C LYS A 79 -30.21 -21.51 -0.36
N GLU A 80 -30.09 -22.54 0.46
CA GLU A 80 -29.17 -22.56 1.61
C GLU A 80 -27.71 -22.37 1.17
N ARG A 81 -27.25 -23.11 0.15
CA ARG A 81 -25.88 -23.01 -0.35
C ARG A 81 -25.59 -21.65 -0.97
N ILE A 82 -26.55 -21.06 -1.68
CA ILE A 82 -26.46 -19.70 -2.20
C ILE A 82 -26.33 -18.69 -1.05
N HIS A 83 -27.14 -18.84 0.01
CA HIS A 83 -27.08 -17.97 1.19
C HIS A 83 -25.73 -18.08 1.92
N LEU A 84 -25.19 -19.29 2.03
CA LEU A 84 -23.88 -19.57 2.59
C LEU A 84 -22.71 -19.19 1.65
N ARG A 85 -23.00 -18.66 0.46
CA ARG A 85 -22.02 -18.21 -0.55
C ARG A 85 -21.07 -19.33 -1.02
N LYS A 86 -21.56 -20.58 -1.05
CA LYS A 86 -20.80 -21.74 -1.53
C LYS A 86 -20.97 -21.87 -3.05
N VAL A 87 -20.13 -21.15 -3.81
CA VAL A 87 -20.25 -21.04 -5.28
C VAL A 87 -20.25 -22.41 -5.96
N LYS A 88 -19.22 -23.22 -5.78
CA LYS A 88 -19.09 -24.56 -6.39
C LYS A 88 -20.24 -25.50 -6.01
N ALA A 89 -20.51 -25.64 -4.71
CA ALA A 89 -21.56 -26.47 -4.23
C ALA A 89 -22.96 -26.05 -4.75
N SER A 90 -23.16 -24.75 -4.99
CA SER A 90 -24.41 -24.25 -5.58
C SER A 90 -24.53 -24.61 -7.05
N VAL A 91 -23.43 -24.50 -7.82
CA VAL A 91 -23.41 -24.89 -9.24
C VAL A 91 -23.61 -26.41 -9.39
N ASP A 92 -22.88 -27.22 -8.61
CA ASP A 92 -22.99 -28.69 -8.66
C ASP A 92 -24.41 -29.14 -8.31
N LEU A 93 -25.04 -28.52 -7.30
CA LEU A 93 -26.41 -28.85 -6.91
C LEU A 93 -27.44 -28.39 -7.95
N PHE A 94 -27.23 -27.24 -8.58
CA PHE A 94 -28.06 -26.77 -9.68
C PHE A 94 -28.01 -27.75 -10.86
N ASP A 95 -26.82 -28.25 -11.22
CA ASP A 95 -26.66 -29.26 -12.28
C ASP A 95 -27.33 -30.58 -11.93
N GLN A 96 -27.26 -31.01 -10.68
CA GLN A 96 -27.98 -32.21 -10.21
C GLN A 96 -29.52 -32.06 -10.29
N LEU A 97 -30.03 -30.85 -9.94
CA LEU A 97 -31.46 -30.57 -10.08
C LEU A 97 -31.91 -30.60 -11.53
N LEU A 98 -31.10 -30.06 -12.44
CA LEU A 98 -31.39 -30.14 -13.90
C LEU A 98 -31.39 -31.58 -14.41
N GLN A 99 -30.41 -32.40 -14.00
CA GLN A 99 -30.32 -33.81 -14.37
C GLN A 99 -31.51 -34.63 -13.84
N ALA A 100 -31.98 -34.28 -12.63
CA ALA A 100 -33.16 -34.89 -12.03
C ALA A 100 -34.48 -34.41 -12.66
N GLY A 101 -34.45 -33.44 -13.59
CA GLY A 101 -35.64 -32.85 -14.20
C GLY A 101 -36.48 -32.01 -13.22
N THR A 102 -35.91 -31.61 -12.07
CA THR A 102 -36.62 -30.82 -11.08
C THR A 102 -36.58 -29.32 -11.49
N PRO A 103 -37.74 -28.67 -11.65
CA PRO A 103 -37.76 -27.27 -12.03
C PRO A 103 -37.21 -26.40 -10.89
N VAL A 104 -36.34 -25.45 -11.25
CA VAL A 104 -35.82 -24.42 -10.34
C VAL A 104 -36.59 -23.13 -10.60
N SER A 105 -37.08 -22.48 -9.56
CA SER A 105 -37.79 -21.21 -9.69
C SER A 105 -36.89 -20.10 -10.27
N LEU A 106 -37.53 -19.17 -11.01
CA LEU A 106 -36.85 -18.01 -11.58
C LEU A 106 -36.10 -17.20 -10.52
N GLU A 107 -36.70 -17.05 -9.32
CA GLU A 107 -36.09 -16.36 -8.18
C GLU A 107 -34.79 -17.03 -7.72
N THR A 108 -34.79 -18.35 -7.59
CA THR A 108 -33.61 -19.11 -7.18
C THR A 108 -32.54 -19.10 -8.26
N ALA A 109 -32.92 -19.21 -9.53
CA ALA A 109 -31.99 -19.10 -10.65
C ALA A 109 -31.33 -17.70 -10.70
N ASN A 110 -32.09 -16.63 -10.48
CA ASN A 110 -31.58 -15.27 -10.38
C ASN A 110 -30.64 -15.10 -9.18
N SER A 111 -30.98 -15.66 -8.01
CA SER A 111 -30.10 -15.63 -6.84
C SER A 111 -28.78 -16.34 -7.08
N LEU A 112 -28.81 -17.44 -7.85
CA LEU A 112 -27.59 -18.14 -8.27
C LEU A 112 -26.78 -17.30 -9.26
N LEU A 113 -27.41 -16.62 -10.21
CA LEU A 113 -26.73 -15.67 -11.09
C LEU A 113 -26.11 -14.52 -10.32
N ASP A 114 -26.80 -13.96 -9.33
CA ASP A 114 -26.28 -12.92 -8.46
C ASP A 114 -25.00 -13.39 -7.74
N LEU A 115 -25.02 -14.61 -7.20
CA LEU A 115 -23.85 -15.20 -6.54
C LEU A 115 -22.66 -15.33 -7.51
N LEU A 116 -22.90 -15.91 -8.69
CA LEU A 116 -21.85 -16.15 -9.70
C LEU A 116 -21.30 -14.85 -10.29
N CYS A 117 -22.16 -13.90 -10.62
CA CYS A 117 -21.75 -12.61 -11.16
C CYS A 117 -21.00 -11.75 -10.15
N PHE A 118 -21.28 -11.93 -8.84
CA PHE A 118 -20.61 -11.18 -7.79
C PHE A 118 -19.25 -11.77 -7.41
N TYR A 119 -19.18 -13.09 -7.16
CA TYR A 119 -17.96 -13.75 -6.68
C TYR A 119 -17.12 -14.34 -7.82
N GLY A 120 -17.74 -14.75 -8.93
CA GLY A 120 -17.08 -15.52 -9.98
C GLY A 120 -16.61 -16.89 -9.48
N ASP A 121 -15.70 -17.51 -10.22
CA ASP A 121 -15.10 -18.81 -9.86
C ASP A 121 -13.87 -18.66 -8.92
N ALA A 122 -13.60 -17.43 -8.43
CA ALA A 122 -12.38 -17.11 -7.69
C ALA A 122 -12.31 -17.69 -6.26
N GLN A 123 -13.41 -18.17 -5.70
CA GLN A 123 -13.41 -18.79 -4.36
C GLN A 123 -12.76 -20.18 -4.33
N GLU A 124 -12.63 -20.87 -5.46
CA GLU A 124 -12.06 -22.22 -5.52
C GLU A 124 -10.57 -22.24 -5.19
N GLU A 125 -9.81 -21.24 -5.67
CA GLU A 125 -8.37 -21.16 -5.42
C GLU A 125 -8.00 -20.80 -3.96
N GLN A 126 -8.90 -20.12 -3.24
CA GLN A 126 -8.66 -19.77 -1.83
C GLN A 126 -8.97 -20.93 -0.88
N ASP A 127 -9.96 -21.75 -1.20
CA ASP A 127 -10.32 -22.92 -0.38
C ASP A 127 -9.38 -24.11 -0.66
N GLU A 128 -8.86 -24.29 -1.87
CA GLU A 128 -7.83 -25.27 -2.18
C GLU A 128 -6.48 -24.88 -1.56
N GLN A 129 -6.07 -23.61 -1.63
CA GLN A 129 -4.85 -23.14 -0.96
C GLN A 129 -4.93 -23.19 0.57
N LYS A 130 -6.13 -23.16 1.16
CA LYS A 130 -6.31 -23.37 2.61
C LYS A 130 -6.29 -24.84 2.99
N ARG A 131 -6.77 -25.74 2.12
CA ARG A 131 -6.69 -27.19 2.34
C ARG A 131 -5.27 -27.73 2.20
N ASP A 132 -4.50 -27.22 1.23
CA ASP A 132 -3.08 -27.56 1.04
C ASP A 132 -2.17 -27.05 2.20
N LEU A 133 -2.68 -26.13 3.04
CA LEU A 133 -2.02 -25.67 4.26
C LEU A 133 -2.44 -26.45 5.52
N GLU A 134 -3.43 -27.33 5.43
CA GLU A 134 -3.96 -28.13 6.56
C GLU A 134 -3.51 -29.61 6.55
N GLU A 135 -2.84 -30.09 5.50
CA GLU A 135 -2.23 -31.42 5.53
C GLU A 135 -0.77 -31.34 5.99
N PRO A 136 -0.35 -32.14 7.01
CA PRO A 136 1.04 -32.18 7.44
C PRO A 136 1.85 -32.99 6.42
N GLU A 137 2.56 -32.34 5.51
CA GLU A 137 3.62 -33.00 4.73
C GLU A 137 4.81 -33.32 5.62
N GLU A 138 4.91 -34.56 6.05
CA GLU A 138 6.18 -35.20 6.37
C GLU A 138 6.93 -35.48 5.06
N ASN A 139 8.19 -34.99 5.03
CA ASN A 139 9.26 -35.33 4.08
C ASN A 139 9.15 -34.77 2.64
N ASN A 140 9.86 -33.65 2.39
CA ASN A 140 11.00 -33.62 1.46
C ASN A 140 11.59 -32.19 1.41
N ALA A 141 12.67 -32.03 2.15
CA ALA A 141 13.58 -30.90 1.98
C ALA A 141 14.46 -31.20 0.75
N GLU A 142 14.27 -30.45 -0.32
CA GLU A 142 15.30 -29.99 -1.25
C GLU A 142 14.65 -29.25 -2.43
N GLN A 143 15.15 -28.03 -2.66
CA GLN A 143 14.99 -27.20 -3.87
C GLN A 143 13.63 -26.50 -4.11
N ARG A 144 13.37 -25.41 -3.40
CA ARG A 144 12.60 -24.27 -3.95
C ARG A 144 13.12 -22.92 -3.40
N SER A 145 13.53 -22.05 -4.32
CA SER A 145 13.95 -20.67 -4.06
C SER A 145 12.83 -19.84 -3.38
N PRO A 146 13.15 -18.95 -2.41
CA PRO A 146 12.15 -18.20 -1.66
C PRO A 146 11.55 -17.08 -2.50
N LYS A 147 10.34 -17.28 -3.02
CA LYS A 147 9.52 -16.19 -3.55
C LYS A 147 8.91 -15.41 -2.38
N ARG A 148 9.18 -14.11 -2.34
CA ARG A 148 8.79 -13.16 -1.28
C ARG A 148 7.29 -13.25 -0.96
N PRO A 149 6.86 -13.47 0.30
CA PRO A 149 5.46 -13.67 0.66
C PRO A 149 4.58 -12.41 0.57
N PHE A 150 5.18 -11.22 0.52
CA PHE A 150 4.46 -9.94 0.63
C PHE A 150 3.89 -9.40 -0.69
N GLN A 151 4.26 -9.94 -1.83
CA GLN A 151 3.70 -9.53 -3.14
C GLN A 151 2.50 -10.36 -3.61
N LYS A 152 2.14 -11.45 -2.91
CA LYS A 152 1.00 -12.30 -3.28
C LYS A 152 -0.35 -11.81 -2.75
N SER A 153 -0.42 -10.92 -1.77
CA SER A 153 -1.71 -10.43 -1.23
C SER A 153 -2.34 -9.30 -2.03
N LEU A 154 -1.60 -8.67 -2.95
CA LEU A 154 -2.11 -7.59 -3.83
C LEU A 154 -2.51 -8.08 -5.23
N ASN A 155 -2.15 -9.31 -5.59
CA ASN A 155 -2.66 -10.03 -6.75
C ASN A 155 -3.58 -11.17 -6.27
N SER A 156 -4.64 -10.85 -5.50
CA SER A 156 -5.81 -11.72 -5.52
C SER A 156 -6.20 -11.83 -6.98
N SER A 157 -6.16 -13.04 -7.53
CA SER A 157 -6.50 -13.33 -8.91
C SER A 157 -7.84 -12.68 -9.21
N ARG A 158 -7.78 -11.52 -9.90
CA ARG A 158 -9.00 -10.86 -10.38
C ARG A 158 -9.64 -11.88 -11.31
N PHE A 159 -10.79 -12.41 -10.90
CA PHE A 159 -11.60 -13.20 -11.79
C PHE A 159 -11.81 -12.38 -13.07
N ILE A 160 -11.33 -12.92 -14.18
CA ILE A 160 -11.55 -12.34 -15.51
C ILE A 160 -12.70 -13.11 -16.12
N TRP A 161 -13.72 -12.39 -16.58
CA TRP A 161 -14.86 -12.99 -17.25
C TRP A 161 -14.40 -13.85 -18.43
N ARG A 162 -14.68 -15.17 -18.37
CA ARG A 162 -14.34 -16.12 -19.43
C ARG A 162 -15.57 -16.40 -20.27
N GLU A 163 -15.35 -16.77 -21.52
CA GLU A 163 -16.41 -17.28 -22.38
C GLU A 163 -16.93 -18.61 -21.82
N ASP A 164 -18.25 -18.80 -21.91
CA ASP A 164 -18.93 -19.96 -21.37
C ASP A 164 -18.68 -20.26 -19.87
N CYS A 165 -18.41 -19.21 -19.08
CA CYS A 165 -18.38 -19.35 -17.61
C CYS A 165 -19.74 -19.85 -17.07
N ASN A 166 -19.75 -20.34 -15.82
CA ASN A 166 -20.96 -20.87 -15.21
C ASN A 166 -22.15 -19.90 -15.26
N ALA A 167 -21.90 -18.58 -15.10
CA ALA A 167 -22.95 -17.57 -15.20
C ALA A 167 -23.58 -17.53 -16.61
N GLU A 168 -22.77 -17.49 -17.69
CA GLU A 168 -23.27 -17.51 -19.07
C GLU A 168 -24.01 -18.82 -19.38
N ARG A 169 -23.49 -19.96 -18.93
CA ARG A 169 -24.09 -21.27 -19.11
C ARG A 169 -25.47 -21.33 -18.45
N ILE A 170 -25.60 -20.94 -17.20
CA ILE A 170 -26.85 -20.96 -16.46
C ILE A 170 -27.84 -19.99 -17.08
N PHE A 171 -27.42 -18.77 -17.44
CA PHE A 171 -28.26 -17.81 -18.12
C PHE A 171 -28.84 -18.35 -19.44
N LYS A 172 -28.03 -19.07 -20.23
CA LYS A 172 -28.50 -19.74 -21.48
C LYS A 172 -29.50 -20.85 -21.23
N ILE A 173 -29.39 -21.60 -20.14
CA ILE A 173 -30.23 -22.75 -19.80
C ILE A 173 -31.57 -22.31 -19.18
N MET A 174 -31.63 -21.15 -18.56
CA MET A 174 -32.86 -20.62 -17.93
C MET A 174 -34.01 -20.58 -18.93
N PRO A 175 -35.17 -21.21 -18.61
CA PRO A 175 -36.33 -21.22 -19.51
C PRO A 175 -36.97 -19.85 -19.66
N GLU A 176 -36.95 -19.05 -18.61
CA GLU A 176 -37.43 -17.66 -18.57
C GLU A 176 -36.37 -16.76 -18.05
N ARG A 177 -36.27 -15.54 -18.64
CA ARG A 177 -35.32 -14.49 -18.24
C ARG A 177 -36.09 -13.20 -18.06
N ASN A 178 -35.83 -12.51 -16.99
CA ASN A 178 -36.46 -11.22 -16.70
C ASN A 178 -35.43 -10.09 -16.67
N ALA A 179 -35.89 -8.88 -16.42
CA ALA A 179 -35.01 -7.70 -16.31
C ALA A 179 -33.89 -7.92 -15.28
N HIS A 180 -34.17 -8.59 -14.15
CA HIS A 180 -33.16 -8.88 -13.11
C HIS A 180 -32.05 -9.77 -13.67
N SER A 181 -32.39 -10.84 -14.39
CA SER A 181 -31.41 -11.76 -15.00
C SER A 181 -30.42 -11.03 -15.91
N TYR A 182 -30.94 -10.17 -16.80
CA TYR A 182 -30.10 -9.35 -17.69
C TYR A 182 -29.25 -8.33 -16.91
N CYS A 183 -29.84 -7.61 -15.95
CA CYS A 183 -29.15 -6.61 -15.15
C CYS A 183 -27.99 -7.22 -14.35
N THR A 184 -28.19 -8.40 -13.76
CA THR A 184 -27.15 -9.12 -13.02
C THR A 184 -26.00 -9.52 -13.92
N MET A 185 -26.30 -10.06 -15.11
CA MET A 185 -25.29 -10.44 -16.10
C MET A 185 -24.46 -9.22 -16.55
N ILE A 186 -25.10 -8.11 -16.89
CA ILE A 186 -24.42 -6.87 -17.30
C ILE A 186 -23.49 -6.39 -16.20
N ARG A 187 -23.97 -6.32 -14.95
CA ARG A 187 -23.16 -5.88 -13.80
C ARG A 187 -21.97 -6.79 -13.54
N GLY A 188 -22.18 -8.11 -13.64
CA GLY A 188 -21.13 -9.12 -13.49
C GLY A 188 -20.06 -8.98 -14.59
N MET A 189 -20.45 -8.85 -15.85
CA MET A 189 -19.55 -8.65 -16.97
C MET A 189 -18.71 -7.38 -16.83
N VAL A 190 -19.31 -6.26 -16.42
CA VAL A 190 -18.59 -5.01 -16.16
C VAL A 190 -17.61 -5.18 -15.01
N LYS A 191 -18.03 -5.78 -13.90
CA LYS A 191 -17.20 -6.02 -12.71
C LYS A 191 -15.94 -6.82 -13.06
N HIS A 192 -16.07 -7.79 -13.93
CA HIS A 192 -15.00 -8.71 -14.31
C HIS A 192 -14.32 -8.37 -15.65
N GLY A 193 -14.53 -7.15 -16.15
CA GLY A 193 -13.75 -6.57 -17.25
C GLY A 193 -14.25 -6.88 -18.66
N ALA A 194 -15.38 -7.57 -18.84
CA ALA A 194 -15.99 -7.88 -20.14
C ALA A 194 -16.95 -6.77 -20.62
N SER A 195 -16.45 -5.54 -20.70
CA SER A 195 -17.28 -4.37 -21.00
C SER A 195 -18.00 -4.43 -22.34
N ALA A 196 -17.39 -4.98 -23.39
CA ALA A 196 -18.02 -5.16 -24.72
C ALA A 196 -19.21 -6.10 -24.64
N LYS A 197 -19.04 -7.28 -24.01
CA LYS A 197 -20.15 -8.22 -23.80
C LYS A 197 -21.28 -7.64 -22.94
N ALA A 198 -20.93 -6.81 -21.93
CA ALA A 198 -21.93 -6.13 -21.12
C ALA A 198 -22.77 -5.17 -21.96
N TYR A 199 -22.17 -4.45 -22.89
CA TYR A 199 -22.89 -3.57 -23.80
C TYR A 199 -23.79 -4.37 -24.77
N ASP A 200 -23.31 -5.47 -25.33
CA ASP A 200 -24.10 -6.34 -26.19
C ASP A 200 -25.30 -6.94 -25.42
N MET A 201 -25.11 -7.37 -24.19
CA MET A 201 -26.17 -7.84 -23.31
C MET A 201 -27.19 -6.74 -22.97
N TYR A 202 -26.73 -5.48 -22.84
CA TYR A 202 -27.63 -4.34 -22.67
C TYR A 202 -28.51 -4.09 -23.91
N VAL A 203 -27.94 -4.23 -25.11
CA VAL A 203 -28.70 -4.12 -26.37
C VAL A 203 -29.75 -5.26 -26.45
N GLU A 204 -29.37 -6.47 -26.04
CA GLU A 204 -30.30 -7.61 -25.96
C GLU A 204 -31.45 -7.35 -24.96
N LEU A 205 -31.14 -6.82 -23.77
CA LEU A 205 -32.13 -6.40 -22.77
C LEU A 205 -33.17 -5.43 -23.37
N LEU A 206 -32.71 -4.44 -24.16
CA LEU A 206 -33.60 -3.49 -24.83
C LEU A 206 -34.46 -4.15 -25.91
N ASN A 207 -33.89 -5.09 -26.69
CA ASN A 207 -34.62 -5.82 -27.71
C ASN A 207 -35.76 -6.68 -27.11
N GLU A 208 -35.51 -7.26 -25.94
CA GLU A 208 -36.50 -8.01 -25.16
C GLU A 208 -37.49 -7.09 -24.40
N ARG A 209 -37.42 -5.78 -24.62
CA ARG A 209 -38.28 -4.74 -24.01
C ARG A 209 -38.22 -4.72 -22.47
N HIS A 210 -37.13 -5.12 -21.89
CA HIS A 210 -36.89 -4.98 -20.46
C HIS A 210 -36.33 -3.59 -20.12
N LYS A 211 -36.54 -3.17 -18.87
CA LYS A 211 -35.94 -1.93 -18.33
C LYS A 211 -34.73 -2.28 -17.47
N ALA A 212 -33.64 -1.52 -17.63
CA ALA A 212 -32.47 -1.66 -16.77
C ALA A 212 -32.70 -0.89 -15.46
N ASP A 213 -32.09 -1.38 -14.37
CA ASP A 213 -32.10 -0.68 -13.08
C ASP A 213 -30.99 0.37 -13.01
N VAL A 214 -31.05 1.25 -11.99
CA VAL A 214 -30.05 2.31 -11.78
C VAL A 214 -28.63 1.75 -11.61
N HIS A 215 -28.49 0.59 -10.97
CA HIS A 215 -27.18 -0.02 -10.74
C HIS A 215 -26.56 -0.54 -12.03
N THR A 216 -27.37 -1.04 -12.95
CA THR A 216 -26.91 -1.47 -14.29
C THR A 216 -26.45 -0.27 -15.12
N PHE A 217 -27.19 0.84 -15.12
CA PHE A 217 -26.74 2.07 -15.78
C PHE A 217 -25.44 2.58 -15.16
N ASN A 218 -25.30 2.58 -13.83
CA ASN A 218 -24.06 2.98 -13.16
C ASN A 218 -22.88 2.12 -13.59
N ALA A 219 -23.09 0.81 -13.73
CA ALA A 219 -22.06 -0.12 -14.23
C ALA A 219 -21.70 0.17 -15.70
N LEU A 220 -22.68 0.34 -16.57
CA LEU A 220 -22.46 0.67 -17.99
C LEU A 220 -21.71 1.99 -18.15
N ILE A 221 -22.06 3.03 -17.40
CA ILE A 221 -21.36 4.32 -17.41
C ILE A 221 -19.90 4.14 -17.02
N THR A 222 -19.59 3.32 -16.00
CA THR A 222 -18.20 3.05 -15.60
C THR A 222 -17.43 2.22 -16.63
N ALA A 223 -18.12 1.45 -17.48
CA ALA A 223 -17.53 0.66 -18.56
C ALA A 223 -17.15 1.48 -19.81
N VAL A 224 -17.75 2.67 -20.00
CA VAL A 224 -17.57 3.53 -21.20
C VAL A 224 -16.10 3.73 -21.61
N PRO A 225 -15.13 3.99 -20.70
CA PRO A 225 -13.74 4.17 -21.09
C PRO A 225 -13.10 2.95 -21.76
N TYR A 226 -13.69 1.78 -21.61
CA TYR A 226 -13.24 0.52 -22.22
C TYR A 226 -14.00 0.21 -23.52
N LEU A 227 -15.13 0.91 -23.78
CA LEU A 227 -15.95 0.74 -24.99
C LEU A 227 -15.56 1.71 -26.11
N LYS A 228 -15.09 2.89 -25.76
CA LYS A 228 -14.72 3.95 -26.70
C LYS A 228 -13.29 4.42 -26.45
N GLU A 229 -12.54 4.67 -27.53
CA GLU A 229 -11.17 5.15 -27.43
C GLU A 229 -11.10 6.68 -27.33
N LYS A 230 -11.89 7.39 -28.15
CA LYS A 230 -11.85 8.84 -28.20
C LYS A 230 -12.62 9.49 -27.04
N PHE A 231 -12.06 10.53 -26.46
CA PHE A 231 -12.61 11.23 -25.29
C PHE A 231 -14.01 11.82 -25.54
N ILE A 232 -14.26 12.35 -26.73
CA ILE A 232 -15.56 12.91 -27.11
C ILE A 232 -16.59 11.79 -27.24
N GLU A 233 -16.25 10.68 -27.87
CA GLU A 233 -17.15 9.53 -28.03
C GLU A 233 -17.53 8.92 -26.66
N ARG A 234 -16.60 8.94 -25.69
CA ARG A 234 -16.89 8.52 -24.31
C ARG A 234 -17.96 9.39 -23.68
N TRP A 235 -17.82 10.71 -23.81
CA TRP A 235 -18.80 11.63 -23.26
C TRP A 235 -20.16 11.50 -23.97
N ASP A 236 -20.17 11.33 -25.27
CA ASP A 236 -21.40 11.14 -26.03
C ASP A 236 -22.14 9.86 -25.60
N LEU A 237 -21.44 8.75 -25.37
CA LEU A 237 -22.03 7.51 -24.87
C LEU A 237 -22.54 7.65 -23.43
N VAL A 238 -21.85 8.41 -22.57
CA VAL A 238 -22.37 8.71 -21.22
C VAL A 238 -23.69 9.48 -21.31
N LYS A 239 -23.78 10.51 -22.19
CA LYS A 239 -25.03 11.25 -22.41
C LYS A 239 -26.15 10.34 -22.92
N GLU A 240 -25.82 9.42 -23.83
CA GLU A 240 -26.77 8.43 -24.34
C GLU A 240 -27.36 7.59 -23.21
N PHE A 241 -26.54 7.06 -22.31
CA PHE A 241 -27.03 6.30 -21.15
C PHE A 241 -27.90 7.14 -20.21
N LEU A 242 -27.54 8.40 -19.97
CA LEU A 242 -28.36 9.31 -19.15
C LEU A 242 -29.72 9.62 -19.83
N ILE A 243 -29.76 9.75 -21.15
CA ILE A 243 -31.00 9.90 -21.92
C ILE A 243 -31.82 8.61 -21.82
N HIS A 244 -31.22 7.44 -21.95
CA HIS A 244 -31.92 6.18 -21.79
C HIS A 244 -32.48 5.99 -20.37
N MET A 245 -31.76 6.44 -19.32
CA MET A 245 -32.29 6.47 -17.95
C MET A 245 -33.57 7.32 -17.88
N ALA A 246 -33.54 8.50 -18.43
CA ALA A 246 -34.70 9.38 -18.45
C ALA A 246 -35.90 8.78 -19.24
N GLN A 247 -35.62 8.16 -20.40
CA GLN A 247 -36.65 7.50 -21.21
C GLN A 247 -37.28 6.27 -20.50
N GLN A 248 -36.50 5.56 -19.70
CA GLN A 248 -36.98 4.43 -18.91
C GLN A 248 -37.54 4.83 -17.54
N GLU A 249 -37.58 6.13 -17.24
CA GLU A 249 -38.03 6.70 -15.96
C GLU A 249 -37.19 6.22 -14.75
N VAL A 250 -35.92 5.92 -14.97
CA VAL A 250 -35.00 5.52 -13.93
C VAL A 250 -34.35 6.75 -13.33
N GLN A 251 -34.56 6.97 -12.03
CA GLN A 251 -34.01 8.14 -11.34
C GLN A 251 -32.52 7.94 -11.06
N PRO A 252 -31.66 8.92 -11.41
CA PRO A 252 -30.24 8.89 -11.06
C PRO A 252 -30.06 9.03 -9.53
N ASN A 253 -28.99 8.48 -9.02
CA ASN A 253 -28.60 8.59 -7.61
C ASN A 253 -27.14 9.11 -7.49
N VAL A 254 -26.64 9.25 -6.27
CA VAL A 254 -25.26 9.70 -6.03
C VAL A 254 -24.22 8.82 -6.76
N LEU A 255 -24.46 7.50 -6.81
CA LEU A 255 -23.56 6.56 -7.50
C LEU A 255 -23.57 6.79 -9.03
N THR A 256 -24.69 7.24 -9.60
CA THR A 256 -24.79 7.61 -11.03
C THR A 256 -23.83 8.77 -11.34
N PHE A 257 -23.91 9.84 -10.55
CA PHE A 257 -23.05 11.00 -10.72
C PHE A 257 -21.58 10.68 -10.46
N ASN A 258 -21.30 9.85 -9.45
CA ASN A 258 -19.95 9.36 -9.19
C ASN A 258 -19.41 8.52 -10.36
N ALA A 259 -20.24 7.66 -10.96
CA ALA A 259 -19.87 6.89 -12.15
C ALA A 259 -19.57 7.80 -13.36
N VAL A 260 -20.37 8.83 -13.57
CA VAL A 260 -20.13 9.85 -14.61
C VAL A 260 -18.78 10.55 -14.38
N LEU A 261 -18.53 11.07 -13.17
CA LEU A 261 -17.29 11.75 -12.84
C LEU A 261 -16.08 10.82 -12.94
N LYS A 262 -16.22 9.57 -12.49
CA LYS A 262 -15.18 8.52 -12.63
C LYS A 262 -14.82 8.27 -14.09
N THR A 263 -15.80 8.29 -14.98
CA THR A 263 -15.60 8.19 -16.43
C THR A 263 -14.95 9.45 -16.99
N LEU A 264 -15.42 10.64 -16.61
CA LEU A 264 -14.85 11.92 -17.03
C LEU A 264 -13.38 12.09 -16.63
N ARG A 265 -12.94 11.48 -15.53
CA ARG A 265 -11.52 11.41 -15.14
C ARG A 265 -10.63 10.80 -16.23
N ARG A 266 -11.20 9.99 -17.13
CA ARG A 266 -10.50 9.36 -18.27
C ARG A 266 -10.80 10.04 -19.60
N CYS A 267 -11.41 11.23 -19.60
CA CYS A 267 -11.79 11.97 -20.79
C CYS A 267 -10.94 13.23 -21.04
N GLY A 268 -9.77 13.34 -20.39
CA GLY A 268 -8.83 14.45 -20.60
C GLY A 268 -9.45 15.83 -20.41
N GLY A 269 -9.23 16.75 -21.35
CA GLY A 269 -9.77 18.12 -21.31
C GLY A 269 -11.29 18.22 -21.29
N VAL A 270 -11.99 17.29 -21.96
CA VAL A 270 -13.45 17.20 -21.94
C VAL A 270 -13.96 17.01 -20.51
N GLY A 271 -13.29 16.15 -19.72
CA GLY A 271 -13.65 15.92 -18.33
C GLY A 271 -13.61 17.19 -17.49
N ARG A 272 -12.57 18.03 -17.63
CA ARG A 272 -12.48 19.31 -16.94
C ARG A 272 -13.60 20.28 -17.31
N GLY A 273 -13.91 20.39 -18.61
CA GLY A 273 -14.94 21.32 -19.09
C GLY A 273 -16.35 20.98 -18.62
N VAL A 274 -16.63 19.69 -18.44
CA VAL A 274 -18.01 19.20 -18.17
C VAL A 274 -18.25 18.90 -16.69
N SER A 275 -17.22 18.51 -15.92
CA SER A 275 -17.38 18.01 -14.54
C SER A 275 -18.10 18.98 -13.61
N LEU A 276 -17.86 20.29 -13.71
CA LEU A 276 -18.56 21.29 -12.89
C LEU A 276 -20.04 21.41 -13.25
N SER A 277 -20.40 21.22 -14.53
CA SER A 277 -21.80 21.18 -14.97
C SER A 277 -22.51 19.95 -14.40
N VAL A 278 -21.82 18.81 -14.33
CA VAL A 278 -22.32 17.58 -13.70
C VAL A 278 -22.62 17.80 -12.21
N ILE A 279 -21.74 18.50 -11.48
CA ILE A 279 -21.99 18.85 -10.07
C ILE A 279 -23.17 19.81 -9.92
N LYS A 280 -23.33 20.78 -10.82
CA LYS A 280 -24.50 21.70 -10.82
C LYS A 280 -25.78 20.93 -11.03
N GLU A 281 -25.81 20.00 -11.99
CA GLU A 281 -27.00 19.18 -12.25
C GLU A 281 -27.34 18.29 -11.05
N MET A 282 -26.32 17.67 -10.42
CA MET A 282 -26.48 16.88 -9.20
C MET A 282 -27.18 17.70 -8.10
N LYS A 283 -26.71 18.94 -7.88
CA LYS A 283 -27.34 19.86 -6.91
C LYS A 283 -28.75 20.29 -7.33
N ALA A 284 -28.99 20.48 -8.62
CA ALA A 284 -30.34 20.85 -9.14
C ALA A 284 -31.36 19.72 -8.93
N LEU A 285 -30.92 18.47 -8.91
CA LEU A 285 -31.72 17.29 -8.61
C LEU A 285 -31.84 16.97 -7.12
N ASP A 286 -31.33 17.85 -6.25
CA ASP A 286 -31.31 17.69 -4.79
C ASP A 286 -30.57 16.41 -4.33
N ILE A 287 -29.54 16.02 -5.09
CA ILE A 287 -28.67 14.88 -4.76
C ILE A 287 -27.40 15.42 -4.11
N GLU A 288 -27.19 15.07 -2.84
CA GLU A 288 -26.02 15.51 -2.09
C GLU A 288 -24.74 14.80 -2.55
N PRO A 289 -23.63 15.54 -2.81
CA PRO A 289 -22.34 14.95 -3.11
C PRO A 289 -21.80 14.13 -1.95
N SER A 290 -21.20 12.96 -2.26
CA SER A 290 -20.43 12.15 -1.32
C SER A 290 -18.92 12.50 -1.37
N LEU A 291 -18.12 11.91 -0.51
CA LEU A 291 -16.65 12.08 -0.58
C LEU A 291 -16.07 11.56 -1.90
N ALA A 292 -16.63 10.50 -2.48
CA ALA A 292 -16.22 10.00 -3.79
C ALA A 292 -16.49 11.01 -4.92
N THR A 293 -17.58 11.79 -4.82
CA THR A 293 -17.85 12.87 -5.77
C THR A 293 -16.70 13.88 -5.80
N TYR A 294 -16.25 14.30 -4.63
CA TYR A 294 -15.11 15.22 -4.50
C TYR A 294 -13.77 14.57 -4.85
N GLU A 295 -13.56 13.28 -4.53
CA GLU A 295 -12.38 12.53 -4.95
C GLU A 295 -12.23 12.54 -6.48
N HIS A 296 -13.31 12.22 -7.18
CA HIS A 296 -13.29 12.22 -8.65
C HIS A 296 -13.06 13.61 -9.22
N LEU A 297 -13.67 14.63 -8.62
CA LEU A 297 -13.47 16.02 -9.02
C LEU A 297 -11.99 16.44 -8.86
N LEU A 298 -11.39 16.20 -7.69
CA LEU A 298 -9.97 16.48 -7.47
C LEU A 298 -9.08 15.73 -8.46
N SER A 299 -9.38 14.45 -8.69
CA SER A 299 -8.65 13.63 -9.66
C SER A 299 -8.76 14.12 -11.10
N ILE A 300 -9.87 14.79 -11.49
CA ILE A 300 -10.03 15.40 -12.81
C ILE A 300 -9.15 16.64 -12.95
N PHE A 301 -9.09 17.48 -11.92
CA PHE A 301 -8.41 18.77 -12.01
C PHE A 301 -6.90 18.68 -11.75
N TYR A 302 -6.44 17.76 -10.90
CA TYR A 302 -5.04 17.67 -10.44
C TYR A 302 -4.24 16.48 -10.98
N ARG A 303 -4.80 15.68 -11.89
CA ARG A 303 -4.11 14.49 -12.43
C ARG A 303 -2.99 14.77 -13.44
N ALA A 304 -3.02 15.91 -14.10
CA ALA A 304 -2.03 16.23 -15.13
C ALA A 304 -0.81 16.95 -14.54
N VAL A 305 0.36 16.63 -15.06
CA VAL A 305 1.66 17.25 -14.72
C VAL A 305 1.67 18.78 -14.94
N GLU A 306 0.75 19.28 -15.76
CA GLU A 306 0.50 20.70 -15.90
C GLU A 306 -0.40 21.19 -14.77
N LEU A 307 0.23 21.68 -13.71
CA LEU A 307 -0.42 22.37 -12.59
C LEU A 307 -0.98 23.72 -13.08
N TYR A 308 -2.16 23.68 -13.68
CA TYR A 308 -2.93 24.91 -13.77
C TYR A 308 -3.37 25.29 -12.36
N PRO A 309 -3.17 26.55 -11.94
CA PRO A 309 -3.65 27.00 -10.64
C PRO A 309 -5.18 26.85 -10.59
N SER A 310 -5.64 25.83 -9.88
CA SER A 310 -7.07 25.56 -9.69
C SER A 310 -7.39 25.76 -8.22
N THR A 311 -8.47 26.46 -7.94
CA THR A 311 -8.99 26.71 -6.59
C THR A 311 -9.96 25.62 -6.13
N ILE A 312 -10.20 24.61 -6.96
CA ILE A 312 -11.20 23.55 -6.70
C ILE A 312 -10.99 22.86 -5.37
N ILE A 313 -9.74 22.61 -4.96
CA ILE A 313 -9.49 21.99 -3.65
C ILE A 313 -9.98 22.86 -2.49
N ILE A 314 -9.89 24.18 -2.61
CA ILE A 314 -10.35 25.13 -1.58
C ILE A 314 -11.86 25.04 -1.45
N GLU A 315 -12.59 25.08 -2.58
CA GLU A 315 -14.04 24.96 -2.63
C GLU A 315 -14.51 23.60 -2.08
N VAL A 316 -13.81 22.52 -2.45
CA VAL A 316 -14.09 21.17 -1.95
C VAL A 316 -13.90 21.10 -0.43
N LEU A 317 -12.78 21.66 0.10
CA LEU A 317 -12.54 21.66 1.54
C LEU A 317 -13.59 22.47 2.29
N GLU A 318 -14.03 23.62 1.77
CA GLU A 318 -15.09 24.41 2.38
C GLU A 318 -16.40 23.63 2.48
N GLU A 319 -16.73 22.81 1.49
CA GLU A 319 -17.92 21.95 1.53
C GLU A 319 -17.75 20.78 2.50
N VAL A 320 -16.56 20.17 2.54
CA VAL A 320 -16.26 19.04 3.44
C VAL A 320 -16.21 19.48 4.90
N GLU A 321 -15.66 20.65 5.19
CA GLU A 321 -15.62 21.23 6.55
C GLU A 321 -17.03 21.52 7.12
N LYS A 322 -18.03 21.75 6.28
CA LYS A 322 -19.42 22.06 6.72
C LYS A 322 -20.20 20.82 7.13
N ARG A 323 -19.85 19.63 6.60
CA ARG A 323 -20.71 18.44 6.66
C ARG A 323 -20.05 17.28 7.40
N ASN A 324 -20.88 16.38 7.90
CA ASN A 324 -20.49 15.02 8.29
C ASN A 324 -20.93 14.08 7.18
N PHE A 325 -20.02 13.18 6.78
CA PHE A 325 -20.27 12.24 5.70
C PHE A 325 -20.54 10.84 6.24
N THR A 326 -21.40 10.12 5.53
CA THR A 326 -21.64 8.69 5.74
C THR A 326 -21.17 7.93 4.51
N PRO A 327 -20.67 6.69 4.64
CA PRO A 327 -20.23 5.88 3.51
C PRO A 327 -21.39 5.60 2.54
N GLN A 328 -21.27 6.05 1.30
CA GLN A 328 -22.25 5.83 0.22
C GLN A 328 -21.63 5.14 -0.99
N ASP A 329 -20.33 5.33 -1.21
CA ASP A 329 -19.59 4.83 -2.36
C ASP A 329 -18.27 4.20 -1.87
N PRO A 330 -17.83 3.05 -2.43
CA PRO A 330 -16.51 2.49 -2.10
C PRO A 330 -15.33 3.45 -2.32
N ASP A 331 -15.45 4.39 -3.26
CA ASP A 331 -14.41 5.38 -3.54
C ASP A 331 -14.39 6.55 -2.52
N ASP A 332 -15.40 6.68 -1.63
CA ASP A 332 -15.40 7.66 -0.51
C ASP A 332 -14.12 7.52 0.33
N ALA A 333 -13.68 6.31 0.57
CA ALA A 333 -12.49 6.00 1.35
C ALA A 333 -11.16 6.50 0.72
N ARG A 334 -11.18 6.97 -0.51
CA ARG A 334 -10.00 7.47 -1.23
C ARG A 334 -9.82 8.98 -1.11
N PHE A 335 -10.87 9.70 -0.75
CA PHE A 335 -10.90 11.15 -0.77
C PHE A 335 -9.75 11.79 0.01
N PHE A 336 -9.57 11.43 1.28
CA PHE A 336 -8.55 12.06 2.13
C PHE A 336 -7.13 11.85 1.61
N VAL A 337 -6.82 10.64 1.11
CA VAL A 337 -5.49 10.33 0.54
C VAL A 337 -5.27 11.12 -0.75
N THR A 338 -6.29 11.23 -1.60
CA THR A 338 -6.22 12.01 -2.85
C THR A 338 -6.08 13.50 -2.55
N ALA A 339 -6.85 14.03 -1.62
CA ALA A 339 -6.77 15.44 -1.22
C ALA A 339 -5.40 15.78 -0.61
N MET A 340 -4.84 14.90 0.23
CA MET A 340 -3.50 15.07 0.78
C MET A 340 -2.43 15.04 -0.32
N GLN A 341 -2.58 14.16 -1.32
CA GLN A 341 -1.69 14.16 -2.48
C GLN A 341 -1.73 15.50 -3.22
N VAL A 342 -2.92 16.07 -3.41
CA VAL A 342 -3.06 17.39 -4.04
C VAL A 342 -2.37 18.48 -3.21
N CYS A 343 -2.49 18.45 -1.88
CA CYS A 343 -1.77 19.38 -1.00
C CYS A 343 -0.25 19.26 -1.18
N CYS A 344 0.26 18.02 -1.31
CA CYS A 344 1.69 17.77 -1.57
C CYS A 344 2.12 18.29 -2.95
N ASP A 345 1.32 18.06 -3.98
CA ASP A 345 1.63 18.50 -5.35
C ASP A 345 1.62 20.04 -5.47
N LEU A 346 0.71 20.70 -4.74
CA LEU A 346 0.65 22.17 -4.63
C LEU A 346 1.68 22.74 -3.66
N LYS A 347 2.34 21.91 -2.85
CA LYS A 347 3.24 22.32 -1.75
C LYS A 347 2.54 23.29 -0.78
N ASP A 348 1.29 23.05 -0.46
CA ASP A 348 0.49 23.91 0.41
C ASP A 348 0.20 23.22 1.75
N ILE A 349 1.03 23.53 2.74
CA ILE A 349 0.90 22.99 4.10
C ILE A 349 -0.33 23.53 4.84
N LYS A 350 -0.83 24.72 4.50
CA LYS A 350 -2.02 25.29 5.15
C LYS A 350 -3.27 24.52 4.75
N LEU A 351 -3.39 24.14 3.49
CA LEU A 351 -4.46 23.25 3.02
C LEU A 351 -4.38 21.88 3.69
N ALA A 352 -3.17 21.35 3.88
CA ALA A 352 -2.99 20.07 4.57
C ALA A 352 -3.46 20.13 6.03
N TYR A 353 -3.18 21.20 6.77
CA TYR A 353 -3.70 21.39 8.13
C TYR A 353 -5.22 21.51 8.17
N ARG A 354 -5.83 22.21 7.19
CA ARG A 354 -7.29 22.26 7.06
C ARG A 354 -7.88 20.88 6.80
N LEU A 355 -7.25 20.12 5.91
CA LEU A 355 -7.66 18.74 5.60
C LEU A 355 -7.58 17.84 6.82
N ASN A 356 -6.52 17.95 7.65
CA ASN A 356 -6.41 17.21 8.90
C ASN A 356 -7.58 17.51 9.84
N LYS A 357 -7.93 18.78 10.03
CA LYS A 357 -9.09 19.16 10.85
C LYS A 357 -10.40 18.60 10.30
N ALA A 358 -10.56 18.59 8.98
CA ALA A 358 -11.74 18.01 8.34
C ALA A 358 -11.79 16.48 8.50
N MET A 359 -10.65 15.81 8.47
CA MET A 359 -10.53 14.36 8.68
C MET A 359 -10.86 13.98 10.14
N GLU A 360 -10.40 14.77 11.11
CA GLU A 360 -10.65 14.54 12.54
C GLU A 360 -12.09 14.91 12.96
N LYS A 361 -12.83 15.65 12.13
CA LYS A 361 -14.18 16.07 12.43
C LYS A 361 -15.16 14.88 12.43
N GLY A 362 -15.84 14.66 13.56
CA GLY A 362 -16.84 13.61 13.70
C GLY A 362 -16.27 12.22 13.42
N ASP A 363 -16.89 11.50 12.50
CA ASP A 363 -16.53 10.14 12.11
C ASP A 363 -15.75 10.05 10.78
N ASN A 364 -15.28 11.18 10.25
CA ASN A 364 -14.59 11.19 8.94
C ASN A 364 -13.32 10.32 8.90
N TRP A 365 -12.62 10.18 10.02
CA TRP A 365 -11.46 9.30 10.14
C TRP A 365 -11.77 7.82 9.85
N LYS A 366 -13.03 7.38 10.01
CA LYS A 366 -13.48 6.01 9.71
C LYS A 366 -13.45 5.65 8.23
N PHE A 367 -13.36 6.65 7.33
CA PHE A 367 -13.17 6.40 5.90
C PHE A 367 -11.76 5.87 5.57
N LEU A 368 -10.79 6.04 6.47
CA LEU A 368 -9.42 5.57 6.28
C LEU A 368 -9.25 4.20 6.95
N ASP A 369 -9.04 3.15 6.14
CA ASP A 369 -8.52 1.88 6.63
C ASP A 369 -7.03 2.00 6.98
N MET A 370 -6.44 0.95 7.55
CA MET A 370 -5.04 0.96 7.99
C MET A 370 -4.06 1.35 6.90
N ASP A 371 -4.22 0.80 5.69
CA ASP A 371 -3.32 1.06 4.57
C ASP A 371 -3.44 2.50 4.07
N ARG A 372 -4.67 3.00 3.98
CA ARG A 372 -4.95 4.38 3.56
C ARG A 372 -4.53 5.39 4.60
N LEU A 373 -4.71 5.07 5.88
CA LEU A 373 -4.27 5.92 6.98
C LEU A 373 -2.74 6.08 6.96
N ASN A 374 -2.02 4.97 6.80
CA ASN A 374 -0.56 5.02 6.67
C ASN A 374 -0.12 5.83 5.43
N ALA A 375 -0.81 5.65 4.30
CA ALA A 375 -0.55 6.44 3.09
C ALA A 375 -0.85 7.93 3.28
N TYR A 376 -1.92 8.28 3.98
CA TYR A 376 -2.30 9.66 4.30
C TYR A 376 -1.23 10.36 5.14
N TRP A 377 -0.86 9.76 6.27
CA TRP A 377 0.13 10.32 7.19
C TRP A 377 1.54 10.34 6.59
N SER A 378 1.89 9.32 5.78
CA SER A 378 3.15 9.31 5.03
C SER A 378 3.28 10.52 4.10
N LYS A 379 2.21 10.86 3.36
CA LYS A 379 2.18 12.03 2.48
C LYS A 379 2.24 13.34 3.27
N PHE A 380 1.45 13.45 4.33
CA PHE A 380 1.46 14.62 5.21
C PHE A 380 2.85 14.85 5.81
N PHE A 381 3.51 13.79 6.29
CA PHE A 381 4.86 13.88 6.84
C PHE A 381 5.89 14.32 5.79
N SER A 382 5.83 13.78 4.57
CA SER A 382 6.70 14.25 3.47
C SER A 382 6.48 15.73 3.17
N LEU A 383 5.25 16.22 3.24
CA LEU A 383 4.94 17.64 3.05
C LEU A 383 5.47 18.51 4.21
N LEU A 384 5.34 18.04 5.45
CA LEU A 384 5.94 18.69 6.63
C LEU A 384 7.46 18.84 6.47
N CYS A 385 8.16 17.77 6.09
CA CYS A 385 9.61 17.79 5.86
C CYS A 385 10.01 18.81 4.79
N MET A 386 9.16 19.03 3.81
CA MET A 386 9.41 19.92 2.68
C MET A 386 9.12 21.40 3.00
N MET A 387 8.13 21.69 3.85
CA MET A 387 7.53 23.01 3.99
C MET A 387 7.66 23.63 5.37
N GLU A 388 7.91 22.85 6.42
CA GLU A 388 7.94 23.32 7.81
C GLU A 388 9.36 23.40 8.37
N GLN A 389 9.52 24.16 9.45
CA GLN A 389 10.77 24.22 10.21
C GLN A 389 11.00 22.89 10.93
N ILE A 390 12.26 22.53 11.10
CA ILE A 390 12.66 21.23 11.64
C ILE A 390 12.07 20.93 13.03
N ASP A 391 11.93 21.94 13.88
CA ASP A 391 11.34 21.78 15.22
C ASP A 391 9.87 21.31 15.13
N VAL A 392 9.12 21.87 14.17
CA VAL A 392 7.73 21.47 13.89
C VAL A 392 7.69 20.06 13.32
N VAL A 393 8.58 19.75 12.38
CA VAL A 393 8.70 18.40 11.79
C VAL A 393 8.98 17.37 12.87
N MET A 394 9.95 17.63 13.75
CA MET A 394 10.34 16.70 14.83
C MET A 394 9.23 16.54 15.88
N LYS A 395 8.48 17.60 16.15
CA LYS A 395 7.31 17.52 17.03
C LYS A 395 6.25 16.59 16.45
N TRP A 396 5.83 16.83 15.21
CA TRP A 396 4.87 15.98 14.51
C TRP A 396 5.36 14.54 14.39
N TYR A 397 6.64 14.34 14.07
CA TYR A 397 7.23 13.01 13.96
C TYR A 397 7.06 12.19 15.24
N LYS A 398 7.35 12.80 16.40
CA LYS A 398 7.19 12.15 17.72
C LYS A 398 5.73 11.86 18.07
N GLU A 399 4.82 12.77 17.69
CA GLU A 399 3.38 12.60 17.95
C GLU A 399 2.77 11.52 17.05
N MET A 400 3.20 11.44 15.78
CA MET A 400 2.64 10.51 14.79
C MET A 400 3.22 9.10 14.89
N THR A 401 4.49 8.96 15.27
CA THR A 401 5.20 7.68 15.27
C THR A 401 5.31 7.14 16.71
N PRO A 402 4.92 5.88 16.98
CA PRO A 402 4.37 4.87 16.06
C PRO A 402 2.85 4.83 15.96
N SER A 403 2.13 5.72 16.63
CA SER A 403 0.68 5.60 16.87
C SER A 403 -0.18 5.77 15.62
N LEU A 404 0.19 6.70 14.73
CA LEU A 404 -0.62 7.01 13.55
C LEU A 404 -0.07 6.40 12.26
N PHE A 405 1.25 6.29 12.12
CA PHE A 405 1.85 5.69 10.94
C PHE A 405 3.26 5.14 11.19
N TYR A 406 3.71 4.28 10.29
CA TYR A 406 5.09 3.81 10.23
C TYR A 406 5.80 4.50 9.08
N PRO A 407 6.91 5.22 9.34
CA PRO A 407 7.69 5.85 8.28
C PRO A 407 8.17 4.83 7.27
N SER A 408 7.96 5.11 6.00
CA SER A 408 8.58 4.36 4.91
C SER A 408 10.04 4.77 4.75
N PRO A 409 10.88 4.00 4.05
CA PRO A 409 12.24 4.42 3.72
C PRO A 409 12.28 5.80 3.03
N ARG A 410 11.27 6.11 2.22
CA ARG A 410 11.15 7.42 1.59
C ARG A 410 10.92 8.54 2.60
N ASN A 411 10.05 8.33 3.58
CA ASN A 411 9.81 9.31 4.64
C ASN A 411 11.07 9.57 5.48
N LEU A 412 11.87 8.53 5.73
CA LEU A 412 13.14 8.69 6.43
C LEU A 412 14.16 9.47 5.61
N LEU A 413 14.22 9.27 4.29
CA LEU A 413 15.01 10.10 3.39
C LEU A 413 14.53 11.56 3.39
N ASP A 414 13.23 11.80 3.34
CA ASP A 414 12.66 13.15 3.42
C ASP A 414 13.02 13.83 4.77
N LEU A 415 13.01 13.07 5.87
CA LEU A 415 13.45 13.56 7.19
C LEU A 415 14.95 13.90 7.20
N LEU A 416 15.80 13.03 6.66
CA LEU A 416 17.24 13.29 6.58
C LEU A 416 17.54 14.54 5.76
N GLN A 417 16.85 14.76 4.65
CA GLN A 417 16.96 15.96 3.84
C GLN A 417 16.50 17.22 4.59
N ALA A 418 15.44 17.11 5.40
CA ALA A 418 14.98 18.22 6.24
C ALA A 418 15.98 18.56 7.35
N LEU A 419 16.59 17.53 7.99
CA LEU A 419 17.64 17.70 8.98
C LEU A 419 18.89 18.38 8.36
N ASP A 420 19.26 17.96 7.15
CA ASP A 420 20.36 18.57 6.40
C ASP A 420 20.10 20.04 6.06
N ALA A 421 18.93 20.34 5.51
CA ALA A 421 18.52 21.70 5.17
C ALA A 421 18.49 22.65 6.39
N ALA A 422 18.20 22.11 7.57
CA ALA A 422 18.20 22.85 8.84
C ALA A 422 19.54 22.84 9.56
N ASN A 423 20.56 22.15 9.04
CA ASN A 423 21.87 21.92 9.68
C ASN A 423 21.77 21.29 11.08
N HIS A 424 20.84 20.34 11.24
CA HIS A 424 20.61 19.57 12.48
C HIS A 424 21.05 18.11 12.33
N LEU A 425 22.25 17.89 11.77
CA LEU A 425 22.77 16.54 11.48
C LEU A 425 23.12 15.75 12.75
N GLU A 426 23.31 16.42 13.90
CA GLU A 426 23.57 15.78 15.20
C GLU A 426 22.44 14.83 15.65
N VAL A 427 21.25 14.93 15.07
CA VAL A 427 20.11 14.07 15.36
C VAL A 427 20.20 12.72 14.63
N ILE A 428 21.00 12.62 13.56
CA ILE A 428 21.09 11.40 12.72
C ILE A 428 21.37 10.11 13.50
N PRO A 429 22.32 10.06 14.46
CA PRO A 429 22.54 8.83 15.23
C PRO A 429 21.33 8.34 16.01
N SER A 430 20.48 9.25 16.49
CA SER A 430 19.24 8.90 17.18
C SER A 430 18.20 8.35 16.21
N VAL A 431 18.05 8.93 15.02
CA VAL A 431 17.17 8.43 13.95
C VAL A 431 17.61 7.04 13.49
N TRP A 432 18.93 6.81 13.33
CA TRP A 432 19.45 5.49 13.02
C TRP A 432 19.04 4.45 14.06
N LYS A 433 19.32 4.72 15.32
CA LYS A 433 19.11 3.77 16.41
C LYS A 433 17.64 3.53 16.74
N ALA A 434 16.84 4.60 16.82
CA ALA A 434 15.46 4.52 17.27
C ALA A 434 14.50 4.09 16.15
N ASP A 435 14.76 4.51 14.90
CA ASP A 435 13.81 4.35 13.81
C ASP A 435 14.32 3.35 12.75
N ILE A 436 15.45 3.64 12.10
CA ILE A 436 15.90 2.85 10.94
C ILE A 436 16.19 1.40 11.34
N LYS A 437 16.94 1.21 12.44
CA LYS A 437 17.30 -0.13 12.94
C LYS A 437 16.08 -0.87 13.49
N GLN A 438 15.19 -0.18 14.25
CA GLN A 438 14.00 -0.81 14.83
C GLN A 438 12.95 -1.17 13.79
N LEU A 439 12.80 -0.36 12.73
CA LEU A 439 11.88 -0.63 11.63
C LEU A 439 12.40 -1.69 10.64
N GLY A 440 13.62 -2.19 10.83
CA GLY A 440 14.21 -3.20 9.97
C GLY A 440 14.73 -2.67 8.63
N PHE A 441 14.99 -1.37 8.53
CA PHE A 441 15.55 -0.74 7.33
C PHE A 441 17.08 -0.68 7.32
N ASN A 442 17.73 -1.29 8.31
CA ASN A 442 19.18 -1.34 8.47
C ASN A 442 19.91 -2.10 7.34
N ARG A 443 19.19 -2.65 6.37
CA ARG A 443 19.73 -3.28 5.15
C ARG A 443 19.33 -2.55 3.87
N ARG A 444 18.77 -1.35 3.98
CA ARG A 444 18.43 -0.51 2.83
C ARG A 444 19.66 0.32 2.45
N GLN A 445 20.31 -0.09 1.36
CA GLN A 445 21.57 0.50 0.90
C GLN A 445 21.44 1.99 0.60
N ASP A 446 20.35 2.39 -0.08
CA ASP A 446 20.03 3.80 -0.38
C ASP A 446 19.99 4.69 0.86
N LEU A 447 19.34 4.20 1.93
CA LEU A 447 19.19 4.94 3.18
C LEU A 447 20.51 5.02 3.97
N MET A 448 21.27 3.92 3.99
CA MET A 448 22.57 3.88 4.68
C MET A 448 23.61 4.74 3.99
N GLU A 449 23.66 4.74 2.65
CA GLU A 449 24.56 5.61 1.88
C GLU A 449 24.27 7.08 2.11
N GLU A 450 23.00 7.48 2.15
CA GLU A 450 22.61 8.85 2.44
C GLU A 450 23.03 9.27 3.86
N LEU A 451 22.78 8.43 4.87
CA LEU A 451 23.21 8.69 6.25
C LEU A 451 24.72 8.91 6.34
N LEU A 452 25.51 7.99 5.76
CA LEU A 452 26.98 8.08 5.79
C LEU A 452 27.49 9.31 5.03
N SER A 453 26.87 9.63 3.89
CA SER A 453 27.19 10.79 3.09
C SER A 453 26.97 12.10 3.87
N LEU A 454 25.81 12.25 4.51
CA LEU A 454 25.47 13.45 5.27
C LEU A 454 26.40 13.64 6.48
N MET A 455 26.70 12.58 7.23
CA MET A 455 27.59 12.63 8.39
C MET A 455 29.05 12.93 8.02
N SER A 456 29.50 12.50 6.84
CA SER A 456 30.90 12.64 6.40
C SER A 456 31.20 13.90 5.58
N ARG A 457 30.17 14.63 5.14
CA ARG A 457 30.31 15.76 4.22
C ARG A 457 31.15 16.90 4.83
N GLU A 458 30.88 17.26 6.07
CA GLU A 458 31.54 18.37 6.76
C GLU A 458 32.14 17.93 8.09
N GLN A 459 33.08 18.75 8.62
CA GLN A 459 33.58 18.54 9.97
C GLN A 459 32.59 19.09 11.01
N HIS A 460 32.41 18.32 12.09
CA HIS A 460 31.53 18.64 13.20
C HIS A 460 32.28 18.73 14.52
N PRO A 461 31.66 19.28 15.58
CA PRO A 461 32.25 19.29 16.92
C PRO A 461 32.63 17.88 17.37
N LYS A 462 33.66 17.77 18.22
CA LYS A 462 34.22 16.48 18.62
C LYS A 462 33.20 15.49 19.18
N GLU A 463 32.22 15.94 19.96
CA GLU A 463 31.18 15.09 20.53
C GLU A 463 30.28 14.50 19.42
N THR A 464 29.84 15.34 18.48
CA THR A 464 29.04 14.92 17.32
C THR A 464 29.84 13.96 16.44
N GLN A 465 31.12 14.23 16.23
CA GLN A 465 32.00 13.39 15.42
C GLN A 465 32.18 11.98 16.02
N LEU A 466 32.27 11.88 17.34
CA LEU A 466 32.31 10.59 18.04
C LEU A 466 30.98 9.85 17.92
N ALA A 467 29.85 10.55 18.02
CA ALA A 467 28.52 9.95 17.83
C ALA A 467 28.34 9.44 16.38
N PHE A 468 28.83 10.17 15.40
CA PHE A 468 28.81 9.76 13.99
C PHE A 468 29.67 8.53 13.72
N ALA A 469 30.86 8.46 14.33
CA ALA A 469 31.71 7.28 14.23
C ALA A 469 31.05 6.04 14.86
N GLN A 470 30.37 6.21 15.99
CA GLN A 470 29.62 5.12 16.61
C GLN A 470 28.44 4.65 15.73
N CYS A 471 27.76 5.61 15.09
CA CYS A 471 26.70 5.29 14.12
C CYS A 471 27.27 4.53 12.90
N ALA A 472 28.44 4.94 12.39
CA ALA A 472 29.10 4.27 11.29
C ALA A 472 29.56 2.85 11.67
N GLU A 473 29.97 2.62 12.89
CA GLU A 473 30.29 1.28 13.41
C GLU A 473 29.04 0.38 13.47
N ASP A 474 27.92 0.92 13.95
CA ASP A 474 26.65 0.19 13.96
C ASP A 474 26.18 -0.17 12.53
N ILE A 475 26.38 0.73 11.57
CA ILE A 475 26.09 0.47 10.15
C ILE A 475 27.02 -0.61 9.60
N LYS A 476 28.33 -0.53 9.90
CA LYS A 476 29.30 -1.57 9.54
C LYS A 476 28.89 -2.93 10.06
N ALA A 477 28.54 -3.02 11.34
CA ALA A 477 28.06 -4.27 11.95
C ALA A 477 26.82 -4.82 11.24
N SER A 478 25.91 -3.95 10.78
CA SER A 478 24.72 -4.35 10.01
C SER A 478 25.04 -4.87 8.61
N HIS A 479 26.10 -4.36 7.98
CA HIS A 479 26.61 -4.86 6.70
C HIS A 479 27.24 -6.24 6.82
N GLU A 480 28.01 -6.46 7.87
CA GLU A 480 28.79 -7.70 8.10
C GLU A 480 27.93 -8.82 8.70
N GLN A 481 26.76 -8.49 9.28
CA GLN A 481 25.84 -9.49 9.81
C GLN A 481 25.34 -10.43 8.71
N SER A 482 25.85 -11.66 8.72
CA SER A 482 25.30 -12.77 7.93
C SER A 482 24.36 -13.60 8.81
N GLY A 483 23.09 -13.68 8.44
CA GLY A 483 22.13 -14.60 9.04
C GLY A 483 22.11 -15.94 8.29
N ARG A 484 21.50 -16.99 8.87
CA ARG A 484 21.35 -18.32 8.24
C ARG A 484 20.74 -18.31 6.83
N GLU A 485 20.07 -17.22 6.43
CA GLU A 485 19.37 -17.08 5.15
C GLU A 485 19.74 -15.79 4.37
N GLN A 486 20.68 -14.97 4.86
CA GLN A 486 20.98 -13.66 4.26
C GLN A 486 22.48 -13.47 4.10
N ALA A 487 22.91 -13.24 2.84
CA ALA A 487 24.29 -12.88 2.53
C ALA A 487 24.65 -11.49 3.11
N PRO A 488 25.93 -11.24 3.43
CA PRO A 488 26.43 -9.90 3.75
C PRO A 488 26.05 -8.90 2.64
N LEU A 489 25.84 -7.65 3.02
CA LEU A 489 25.61 -6.58 2.04
C LEU A 489 26.93 -6.19 1.38
N GLU A 490 26.90 -5.96 0.07
CA GLU A 490 28.05 -5.44 -0.64
C GLU A 490 28.29 -3.95 -0.33
N TRP A 491 29.52 -3.59 -0.06
CA TRP A 491 29.93 -2.22 0.12
C TRP A 491 30.08 -1.49 -1.23
N SER A 492 29.48 -0.31 -1.36
CA SER A 492 29.86 0.59 -2.43
C SER A 492 31.18 1.32 -2.07
N GLY A 493 31.94 1.73 -3.08
CA GLY A 493 33.17 2.48 -2.84
C GLY A 493 32.94 3.81 -2.10
N SER A 494 31.81 4.48 -2.37
CA SER A 494 31.40 5.72 -1.68
C SER A 494 31.08 5.47 -0.20
N ALA A 495 30.29 4.44 0.11
CA ALA A 495 29.94 4.11 1.48
C ALA A 495 31.16 3.75 2.32
N LEU A 496 32.09 2.94 1.77
CA LEU A 496 33.39 2.67 2.42
C LEU A 496 34.17 3.94 2.69
N GLY A 497 34.29 4.83 1.68
CA GLY A 497 34.97 6.10 1.82
C GLY A 497 34.40 6.97 2.94
N HIS A 498 33.07 7.06 3.02
CA HIS A 498 32.40 7.81 4.09
C HIS A 498 32.71 7.24 5.48
N VAL A 499 32.69 5.90 5.63
CA VAL A 499 33.03 5.27 6.90
C VAL A 499 34.48 5.54 7.30
N VAL A 500 35.43 5.47 6.35
CA VAL A 500 36.85 5.82 6.61
C VAL A 500 36.98 7.25 7.10
N VAL A 501 36.30 8.19 6.44
CA VAL A 501 36.31 9.62 6.84
C VAL A 501 35.75 9.80 8.26
N LEU A 502 34.63 9.15 8.59
CA LEU A 502 33.99 9.24 9.90
C LEU A 502 34.87 8.68 11.02
N PHE A 503 35.50 7.53 10.81
CA PHE A 503 36.46 6.95 11.78
C PHE A 503 37.72 7.80 11.91
N SER A 504 38.24 8.32 10.80
CA SER A 504 39.42 9.20 10.79
C SER A 504 39.18 10.49 11.59
N ARG A 505 38.07 11.15 11.38
CA ARG A 505 37.71 12.38 12.11
C ARG A 505 37.44 12.17 13.61
N ALA A 506 37.09 10.94 13.99
CA ALA A 506 36.95 10.53 15.39
C ALA A 506 38.26 10.08 16.04
N GLY A 507 39.39 10.05 15.31
CA GLY A 507 40.69 9.58 15.80
C GLY A 507 40.79 8.05 15.93
N ARG A 508 39.90 7.31 15.26
CA ARG A 508 39.86 5.82 15.27
C ARG A 508 40.69 5.26 14.12
N THR A 509 42.02 5.40 14.19
CA THR A 509 42.97 5.08 13.10
C THR A 509 42.89 3.63 12.67
N GLN A 510 42.84 2.68 13.61
CA GLN A 510 42.82 1.26 13.31
C GLN A 510 41.50 0.83 12.59
N ASP A 511 40.37 1.37 13.05
CA ASP A 511 39.08 1.07 12.42
C ASP A 511 39.02 1.66 11.00
N ALA A 512 39.54 2.87 10.81
CA ALA A 512 39.66 3.50 9.51
C ALA A 512 40.57 2.71 8.57
N TRP A 513 41.70 2.20 9.09
CA TRP A 513 42.63 1.34 8.32
C TRP A 513 41.96 0.06 7.84
N THR A 514 41.24 -0.64 8.72
CA THR A 514 40.50 -1.86 8.37
C THR A 514 39.54 -1.63 7.22
N MET A 515 38.89 -0.46 7.19
CA MET A 515 37.95 -0.10 6.10
C MET A 515 38.70 0.28 4.82
N LEU A 516 39.92 0.83 4.89
CA LEU A 516 40.76 1.09 3.72
C LEU A 516 41.25 -0.22 3.07
N GLU A 517 41.62 -1.22 3.86
CA GLU A 517 41.96 -2.53 3.33
C GLU A 517 40.82 -3.20 2.56
N HIS A 518 39.59 -2.94 2.96
CA HIS A 518 38.39 -3.43 2.24
C HIS A 518 38.31 -2.92 0.79
N PHE A 519 38.84 -1.76 0.47
CA PHE A 519 38.89 -1.27 -0.92
C PHE A 519 39.66 -2.21 -1.85
N GLN A 520 40.75 -2.80 -1.38
CA GLN A 520 41.48 -3.81 -2.17
C GLN A 520 40.64 -5.07 -2.39
N GLN A 521 39.95 -5.55 -1.35
CA GLN A 521 39.14 -6.76 -1.41
C GLN A 521 38.01 -6.67 -2.41
N ILE A 522 37.37 -5.47 -2.55
CA ILE A 522 36.25 -5.25 -3.45
C ILE A 522 36.65 -4.64 -4.80
N ASN A 523 37.95 -4.51 -5.08
CA ASN A 523 38.50 -3.89 -6.31
C ASN A 523 37.91 -2.48 -6.57
N ARG A 524 37.82 -1.66 -5.55
CA ARG A 524 37.40 -0.25 -5.64
C ARG A 524 38.56 0.67 -5.29
N ILE A 525 38.53 1.88 -5.84
CA ILE A 525 39.59 2.88 -5.63
C ILE A 525 39.07 3.93 -4.65
N PRO A 526 39.78 4.19 -3.52
CA PRO A 526 39.43 5.28 -2.61
C PRO A 526 39.65 6.65 -3.27
N SER A 527 38.89 7.64 -2.86
CA SER A 527 39.06 9.01 -3.35
C SER A 527 40.25 9.70 -2.66
N ASP A 528 40.81 10.72 -3.31
CA ASP A 528 41.90 11.54 -2.74
C ASP A 528 41.52 12.15 -1.38
N GLN A 529 40.26 12.55 -1.21
CA GLN A 529 39.73 13.10 0.03
C GLN A 529 39.82 12.06 1.17
N VAL A 530 39.48 10.81 0.92
CA VAL A 530 39.53 9.73 1.92
C VAL A 530 40.98 9.52 2.38
N MET A 531 41.94 9.56 1.45
CA MET A 531 43.34 9.42 1.75
C MET A 531 43.90 10.59 2.55
N ASP A 532 43.55 11.82 2.17
CA ASP A 532 43.97 13.02 2.88
C ASP A 532 43.40 13.10 4.32
N GLU A 533 42.13 12.69 4.53
CA GLU A 533 41.52 12.62 5.86
C GLU A 533 42.16 11.56 6.76
N PHE A 534 42.49 10.39 6.20
CA PHE A 534 43.18 9.34 6.95
C PHE A 534 44.59 9.79 7.37
N LEU A 535 45.37 10.40 6.46
CA LEU A 535 46.69 10.92 6.77
C LEU A 535 46.64 11.96 7.86
N THR A 536 45.66 12.84 7.84
CA THR A 536 45.39 13.84 8.88
C THR A 536 45.09 13.18 10.23
N CYS A 537 44.32 12.11 10.24
CA CYS A 537 44.07 11.33 11.44
C CYS A 537 45.34 10.67 11.97
N ALA A 538 46.11 9.99 11.11
CA ALA A 538 47.38 9.38 11.47
C ALA A 538 48.35 10.36 12.10
N LYS A 539 48.40 11.61 11.61
CA LYS A 539 49.17 12.71 12.21
C LYS A 539 48.66 13.05 13.61
N GLN A 540 47.37 13.25 13.79
CA GLN A 540 46.78 13.59 15.08
C GLN A 540 46.97 12.54 16.15
N THR A 541 46.97 11.27 15.75
CA THR A 541 47.18 10.11 16.62
C THR A 541 48.64 9.66 16.74
N ASN A 542 49.55 10.37 16.01
CA ASN A 542 50.97 10.06 15.96
C ASN A 542 51.27 8.62 15.56
N CYS A 543 50.67 8.17 14.47
CA CYS A 543 50.85 6.83 13.92
C CYS A 543 51.63 6.86 12.58
N PRO A 544 52.97 6.93 12.60
CA PRO A 544 53.79 7.02 11.38
C PRO A 544 53.72 5.77 10.50
N ASP A 545 53.60 4.58 11.11
CA ASP A 545 53.58 3.33 10.37
C ASP A 545 52.33 3.23 9.47
N GLU A 546 51.17 3.62 9.96
CA GLU A 546 49.93 3.66 9.20
C GLU A 546 49.99 4.73 8.07
N ALA A 547 50.70 5.84 8.28
CA ALA A 547 50.92 6.83 7.23
C ALA A 547 51.79 6.27 6.09
N ILE A 548 52.80 5.46 6.39
CA ILE A 548 53.64 4.79 5.39
C ILE A 548 52.81 3.74 4.62
N GLU A 549 52.06 2.93 5.34
CA GLU A 549 51.21 1.92 4.71
C GLU A 549 50.13 2.55 3.82
N LEU A 550 49.59 3.72 4.19
CA LEU A 550 48.70 4.49 3.33
C LEU A 550 49.37 4.89 2.01
N VAL A 551 50.60 5.39 2.04
CA VAL A 551 51.34 5.77 0.82
C VAL A 551 51.59 4.55 -0.06
N LYS A 552 51.93 3.41 0.52
CA LYS A 552 52.08 2.13 -0.21
C LYS A 552 50.76 1.68 -0.83
N LEU A 553 49.68 1.82 -0.08
CA LEU A 553 48.34 1.50 -0.56
C LEU A 553 47.92 2.42 -1.74
N ALA A 554 48.18 3.72 -1.63
CA ALA A 554 47.93 4.68 -2.72
C ALA A 554 48.75 4.35 -3.97
N ALA A 555 49.99 3.94 -3.78
CA ALA A 555 50.86 3.51 -4.88
C ALA A 555 50.34 2.21 -5.53
N SER A 556 49.83 1.25 -4.75
CA SER A 556 49.25 0.00 -5.27
C SER A 556 48.02 0.22 -6.13
N PHE A 557 47.23 1.25 -5.81
CA PHE A 557 46.08 1.68 -6.63
C PHE A 557 46.47 2.55 -7.81
N GLY A 558 47.73 2.99 -7.91
CA GLY A 558 48.20 3.90 -8.95
C GLY A 558 47.57 5.28 -8.89
N LEU A 559 47.29 5.79 -7.68
CA LEU A 559 46.63 7.07 -7.51
C LEU A 559 47.54 8.24 -7.92
N PRO A 560 47.04 9.23 -8.68
CA PRO A 560 47.82 10.41 -9.06
C PRO A 560 48.23 11.28 -7.85
N SER A 561 47.52 11.14 -6.73
CA SER A 561 47.81 11.83 -5.46
C SER A 561 48.95 11.20 -4.64
N THR A 562 49.45 10.00 -5.03
CA THR A 562 50.53 9.30 -4.32
C THR A 562 51.76 10.19 -4.03
N PRO A 563 52.31 10.97 -4.99
CA PRO A 563 53.47 11.81 -4.70
C PRO A 563 53.17 12.91 -3.68
N LYS A 564 51.93 13.46 -3.71
CA LYS A 564 51.47 14.48 -2.73
C LYS A 564 51.38 13.87 -1.32
N LEU A 565 50.77 12.68 -1.21
CA LEU A 565 50.63 11.96 0.06
C LEU A 565 52.00 11.60 0.64
N LYS A 566 52.94 11.15 -0.20
CA LYS A 566 54.34 10.86 0.20
C LYS A 566 55.01 12.11 0.76
N SER A 567 54.93 13.23 0.02
CA SER A 567 55.54 14.51 0.45
C SER A 567 54.95 15.00 1.79
N ARG A 568 53.61 14.88 1.97
CA ARG A 568 52.98 15.22 3.26
C ARG A 568 53.45 14.27 4.39
N ALA A 569 53.55 12.98 4.17
CA ALA A 569 54.00 12.02 5.16
C ALA A 569 55.46 12.31 5.59
N GLU A 570 56.35 12.63 4.65
CA GLU A 570 57.75 13.02 4.94
C GLU A 570 57.89 14.34 5.72
N GLN A 571 56.97 15.28 5.48
CA GLN A 571 56.98 16.62 6.15
C GLN A 571 56.31 16.59 7.52
N GLU A 572 55.28 15.81 7.68
CA GLU A 572 54.40 15.85 8.84
C GLU A 572 54.77 14.84 9.93
N PHE A 573 55.61 13.83 9.60
CA PHE A 573 56.06 12.78 10.51
C PHE A 573 57.59 12.71 10.63
N GLU A 574 58.08 12.41 11.82
CA GLU A 574 59.50 12.09 12.02
C GLU A 574 59.79 10.65 11.58
N LEU A 575 60.14 10.48 10.32
CA LEU A 575 60.42 9.17 9.73
C LEU A 575 61.93 8.84 9.87
N SER A 576 62.25 7.59 10.20
CA SER A 576 63.60 7.07 10.16
C SER A 576 64.14 7.02 8.73
N GLU A 577 65.49 6.90 8.55
CA GLU A 577 66.06 6.80 7.21
C GLU A 577 65.63 5.50 6.46
N GLU A 578 65.26 4.45 7.19
CA GLU A 578 64.74 3.19 6.62
C GLU A 578 63.25 3.32 6.19
N GLN A 579 62.54 4.27 6.75
CA GLN A 579 61.12 4.54 6.48
C GLN A 579 60.88 5.56 5.36
N LYS A 580 61.87 6.37 4.99
CA LYS A 580 61.86 7.26 3.84
C LYS A 580 62.08 6.56 2.51
#